data_81e5a17a5b211080830ec0f4049ae41b
#
_entry.id   81e5a17a5b211080830ec0f4049ae41b
#
_cell.length_a   1.000
_cell.length_b   1.000
_cell.length_c   1.000
_cell.angle_alpha   90.00
_cell.angle_beta   90.00
_cell.angle_gamma   90.00
#
_symmetry.space_group_name_H-M   'P 1'
#
loop_
_entity.id
_entity.type
_entity.pdbx_description
1 polymer ?
#
loop_
_entity_poly.entity_id
_entity_poly.type
_entity_poly.pdbx_seq_one_letter_code
_entity_poly.pdbx_strand_id
1 'polypeptide(L)'
;MKQIIAIGGGGFGREIKELKIEKYITEQSDKKNPSICFIPTATGDDAQYIDNFYKAFDSLGCKTSHIDFFKRTINLEKHIDDQDIIFVGGGNTKSMLAVWREWELDKILYKAYMKGTIMSGVSAGAICWFEKGITDS
;
A
#
# COMPACT_ATOMS: atom_id res chain seq x y z
N MET A 1 8.30 -9.71 12.36
CA MET A 1 8.01 -10.78 11.40
C MET A 1 7.66 -10.18 10.04
N LYS A 2 8.24 -10.70 8.98
CA LYS A 2 7.96 -10.22 7.62
C LYS A 2 6.63 -10.79 7.14
N GLN A 3 5.76 -9.94 6.57
CA GLN A 3 4.44 -10.37 6.15
C GLN A 3 3.98 -9.64 4.89
N ILE A 4 3.42 -10.39 3.95
CA ILE A 4 2.78 -9.88 2.75
C ILE A 4 1.36 -10.42 2.69
N ILE A 5 0.38 -9.51 2.55
CA ILE A 5 -1.03 -9.86 2.42
C ILE A 5 -1.46 -9.55 0.98
N ALA A 6 -1.59 -10.58 0.16
CA ALA A 6 -1.94 -10.43 -1.25
C ALA A 6 -3.43 -10.72 -1.45
N ILE A 7 -4.15 -9.78 -2.06
CA ILE A 7 -5.60 -9.86 -2.28
C ILE A 7 -5.88 -9.93 -3.77
N GLY A 8 -6.58 -10.97 -4.20
CA GLY A 8 -6.88 -11.20 -5.62
C GLY A 8 -7.86 -10.19 -6.22
N GLY A 9 -8.77 -9.69 -5.41
CA GLY A 9 -9.77 -8.71 -5.83
C GLY A 9 -10.64 -8.29 -4.67
N GLY A 10 -11.47 -7.28 -4.87
CA GLY A 10 -12.36 -6.75 -3.83
C GLY A 10 -11.71 -5.63 -3.03
N GLY A 11 -12.23 -5.39 -1.83
CA GLY A 11 -11.78 -4.32 -0.96
C GLY A 11 -12.47 -2.99 -1.24
N PHE A 12 -11.94 -1.94 -0.65
CA PHE A 12 -12.57 -0.61 -0.65
C PHE A 12 -12.56 0.11 -2.02
N GLY A 13 -11.83 -0.42 -2.99
CA GLY A 13 -11.66 0.26 -4.29
C GLY A 13 -12.94 0.41 -5.08
N ARG A 14 -13.91 -0.49 -4.91
CA ARG A 14 -15.19 -0.46 -5.62
C ARG A 14 -16.35 -0.12 -4.70
N GLU A 15 -16.41 -0.75 -3.53
CA GLU A 15 -17.50 -0.56 -2.57
C GLU A 15 -16.97 -0.55 -1.16
N ILE A 16 -17.47 0.38 -0.33
CA ILE A 16 -17.18 0.41 1.10
C ILE A 16 -18.42 -0.15 1.81
N LYS A 17 -18.65 -1.46 1.73
CA LYS A 17 -19.79 -2.10 2.42
C LYS A 17 -19.34 -2.82 3.66
N GLU A 18 -18.46 -3.78 3.50
CA GLU A 18 -17.92 -4.57 4.60
C GLU A 18 -16.41 -4.42 4.61
N LEU A 19 -15.84 -4.06 5.72
CA LEU A 19 -14.41 -3.82 5.85
C LEU A 19 -13.68 -5.04 6.44
N LYS A 20 -14.08 -6.26 6.04
CA LYS A 20 -13.49 -7.50 6.56
C LYS A 20 -12.02 -7.66 6.20
N ILE A 21 -11.70 -7.40 4.92
CA ILE A 21 -10.33 -7.50 4.42
C ILE A 21 -9.46 -6.41 5.08
N GLU A 22 -9.96 -5.19 5.09
CA GLU A 22 -9.27 -4.05 5.67
C GLU A 22 -9.04 -4.24 7.17
N LYS A 23 -10.04 -4.74 7.87
CA LYS A 23 -9.93 -5.03 9.31
C LYS A 23 -8.90 -6.12 9.57
N TYR A 24 -8.89 -7.18 8.75
CA TYR A 24 -7.88 -8.23 8.86
C TYR A 24 -6.47 -7.67 8.72
N ILE A 25 -6.26 -6.77 7.75
CA ILE A 25 -4.95 -6.14 7.52
C ILE A 25 -4.51 -5.35 8.76
N THR A 26 -5.40 -4.54 9.32
CA THR A 26 -5.06 -3.72 10.49
C THR A 26 -4.76 -4.58 11.73
N GLU A 27 -5.44 -5.71 11.88
CA GLU A 27 -5.25 -6.61 13.00
C GLU A 27 -3.90 -7.36 12.96
N GLN A 28 -3.20 -7.34 11.83
CA GLN A 28 -1.87 -7.94 11.74
C GLN A 28 -0.79 -7.11 12.43
N SER A 29 -1.07 -5.84 12.68
CA SER A 29 -0.17 -4.97 13.46
C SER A 29 -0.40 -5.16 14.94
N ASP A 30 0.67 -5.09 15.72
CA ASP A 30 0.57 -5.14 17.19
C ASP A 30 0.05 -3.84 17.79
N LYS A 31 -0.01 -2.78 17.00
CA LYS A 31 -0.45 -1.47 17.47
C LYS A 31 -1.96 -1.34 17.41
N LYS A 32 -2.53 -0.65 18.38
CA LYS A 32 -3.97 -0.39 18.44
C LYS A 32 -4.43 0.52 17.29
N ASN A 33 -3.64 1.56 16.98
CA ASN A 33 -3.94 2.51 15.93
C ASN A 33 -2.76 2.56 14.96
N PRO A 34 -2.58 1.55 14.10
CA PRO A 34 -1.39 1.48 13.25
C PRO A 34 -1.38 2.58 12.19
N SER A 35 -0.18 2.97 11.77
CA SER A 35 0.01 3.88 10.65
C SER A 35 -0.02 3.09 9.35
N ILE A 36 -0.88 3.47 8.42
CA ILE A 36 -1.02 2.82 7.12
C ILE A 36 -0.88 3.86 6.01
N CYS A 37 -0.07 3.53 5.02
CA CYS A 37 0.16 4.37 3.85
C CYS A 37 -0.38 3.69 2.60
N PHE A 38 -1.23 4.39 1.85
CA PHE A 38 -1.78 3.93 0.59
C PHE A 38 -0.91 4.40 -0.58
N ILE A 39 -0.66 3.50 -1.52
CA ILE A 39 0.10 3.81 -2.74
C ILE A 39 -0.80 3.54 -3.95
N PRO A 40 -1.50 4.57 -4.48
CA PRO A 40 -2.46 4.42 -5.57
C PRO A 40 -1.86 4.60 -6.96
N THR A 41 -0.57 4.39 -7.12
CA THR A 41 0.15 4.66 -8.38
C THR A 41 -0.47 3.95 -9.59
N ALA A 42 -0.93 2.70 -9.42
CA ALA A 42 -1.44 1.89 -10.52
C ALA A 42 -2.69 2.48 -11.19
N THR A 43 -3.42 3.36 -10.52
CA THR A 43 -4.55 4.10 -11.09
C THR A 43 -4.20 5.55 -11.45
N GLY A 44 -2.92 5.90 -11.43
CA GLY A 44 -2.50 7.29 -11.67
C GLY A 44 -2.91 8.23 -10.57
N ASP A 45 -2.87 7.76 -9.32
CA ASP A 45 -3.28 8.52 -8.13
C ASP A 45 -4.76 8.95 -8.19
N ASP A 46 -5.64 8.02 -8.56
CA ASP A 46 -7.07 8.27 -8.69
C ASP A 46 -7.68 8.85 -7.41
N ALA A 47 -8.31 10.01 -7.53
CA ALA A 47 -8.84 10.76 -6.38
C ALA A 47 -9.94 10.00 -5.63
N GLN A 48 -10.83 9.32 -6.35
CA GLN A 48 -11.92 8.57 -5.72
C GLN A 48 -11.39 7.37 -4.94
N TYR A 49 -10.39 6.69 -5.49
CA TYR A 49 -9.74 5.56 -4.82
C TYR A 49 -9.06 6.01 -3.53
N ILE A 50 -8.34 7.14 -3.59
CA ILE A 50 -7.70 7.73 -2.41
C ILE A 50 -8.74 8.08 -1.35
N ASP A 51 -9.85 8.71 -1.75
CA ASP A 51 -10.93 9.06 -0.82
C ASP A 51 -11.54 7.82 -0.16
N ASN A 52 -11.78 6.77 -0.93
CA ASN A 52 -12.28 5.50 -0.41
C ASN A 52 -11.33 4.88 0.61
N PHE A 53 -10.03 4.96 0.35
CA PHE A 53 -9.01 4.50 1.29
C PHE A 53 -9.14 5.21 2.63
N TYR A 54 -9.20 6.53 2.62
CA TYR A 54 -9.32 7.31 3.85
C TYR A 54 -10.59 6.96 4.62
N LYS A 55 -11.72 6.88 3.93
CA LYS A 55 -12.99 6.51 4.57
C LYS A 55 -12.91 5.15 5.25
N ALA A 56 -12.35 4.16 4.55
CA ALA A 56 -12.24 2.81 5.09
C ALA A 56 -11.34 2.73 6.31
N PHE A 57 -10.11 3.19 6.19
CA PHE A 57 -9.12 3.00 7.25
C PHE A 57 -9.21 4.01 8.39
N ASP A 58 -9.76 5.21 8.15
CA ASP A 58 -10.08 6.14 9.23
C ASP A 58 -11.15 5.54 10.13
N SER A 59 -12.15 4.87 9.55
CA SER A 59 -13.20 4.22 10.34
C SER A 59 -12.67 3.07 11.19
N LEU A 60 -11.53 2.50 10.83
CA LEU A 60 -10.88 1.43 11.59
C LEU A 60 -9.86 1.96 12.60
N GLY A 61 -9.75 3.27 12.75
CA GLY A 61 -8.89 3.90 13.74
C GLY A 61 -7.42 4.00 13.36
N CYS A 62 -7.09 3.80 12.08
CA CYS A 62 -5.71 3.90 11.62
C CYS A 62 -5.26 5.36 11.47
N LYS A 63 -3.94 5.56 11.57
CA LYS A 63 -3.30 6.81 11.18
C LYS A 63 -3.02 6.72 9.68
N THR A 64 -3.82 7.40 8.88
CA THR A 64 -3.83 7.26 7.43
C THR A 64 -2.98 8.28 6.70
N SER A 65 -2.35 7.86 5.62
CA SER A 65 -1.62 8.72 4.70
C SER A 65 -1.54 8.05 3.33
N HIS A 66 -1.11 8.79 2.31
CA HIS A 66 -0.89 8.23 0.99
C HIS A 66 0.29 8.90 0.30
N ILE A 67 0.77 8.30 -0.78
CA ILE A 67 1.87 8.83 -1.59
C ILE A 67 1.37 9.12 -2.99
N ASP A 68 1.48 10.38 -3.42
CA ASP A 68 1.26 10.83 -4.80
C ASP A 68 2.59 10.90 -5.54
N PHE A 69 2.60 10.53 -6.82
CA PHE A 69 3.78 10.73 -7.68
C PHE A 69 3.58 11.81 -8.75
N PHE A 70 2.35 12.32 -8.87
CA PHE A 70 2.00 13.31 -9.88
C PHE A 70 1.73 14.69 -9.29
N LYS A 71 2.05 14.84 -8.02
CA LYS A 71 2.06 16.09 -7.28
C LYS A 71 3.43 16.21 -6.60
N ARG A 72 3.61 17.26 -5.80
CA ARG A 72 4.87 17.42 -5.08
C ARG A 72 5.05 16.29 -4.06
N THR A 73 6.10 15.49 -4.25
CA THR A 73 6.45 14.39 -3.37
C THR A 73 7.68 14.77 -2.56
N ILE A 74 7.62 14.59 -1.25
CA ILE A 74 8.70 14.98 -0.35
C ILE A 74 9.08 13.79 0.55
N ASN A 75 10.38 13.47 0.60
CA ASN A 75 10.96 12.54 1.55
C ASN A 75 10.25 11.19 1.62
N LEU A 76 10.24 10.47 0.50
CA LEU A 76 9.61 9.15 0.37
C LEU A 76 10.13 8.15 1.39
N GLU A 77 11.45 8.10 1.59
CA GLU A 77 12.07 7.12 2.47
C GLU A 77 11.58 7.28 3.92
N LYS A 78 11.55 8.52 4.42
CA LYS A 78 11.06 8.80 5.77
C LYS A 78 9.58 8.47 5.89
N HIS A 79 8.77 8.85 4.91
CA HIS A 79 7.33 8.59 4.92
C HIS A 79 7.06 7.09 5.04
N ILE A 80 7.73 6.28 4.23
CA ILE A 80 7.58 4.82 4.25
C ILE A 80 8.12 4.24 5.56
N ASP A 81 9.26 4.72 6.02
CA ASP A 81 9.91 4.22 7.24
C ASP A 81 9.04 4.41 8.49
N ASP A 82 8.23 5.45 8.51
CA ASP A 82 7.32 5.75 9.63
C ASP A 82 6.05 4.88 9.63
N GLN A 83 5.84 4.03 8.63
CA GLN A 83 4.60 3.26 8.51
C GLN A 83 4.69 1.88 9.17
N ASP A 84 3.57 1.42 9.69
CA ASP A 84 3.40 0.05 10.18
C ASP A 84 2.91 -0.86 9.06
N ILE A 85 2.10 -0.32 8.16
CA ILE A 85 1.47 -1.06 7.05
C ILE A 85 1.56 -0.23 5.77
N ILE A 86 1.86 -0.91 4.67
CA ILE A 86 1.79 -0.33 3.32
C ILE A 86 0.70 -1.06 2.55
N PHE A 87 -0.20 -0.31 1.92
CA PHE A 87 -1.25 -0.87 1.07
C PHE A 87 -1.10 -0.35 -0.35
N VAL A 88 -0.88 -1.27 -1.29
CA VAL A 88 -0.74 -0.93 -2.72
C VAL A 88 -2.04 -1.22 -3.45
N GLY A 89 -2.57 -0.20 -4.12
CA GLY A 89 -3.83 -0.32 -4.86
C GLY A 89 -3.67 -1.06 -6.19
N GLY A 90 -4.79 -1.57 -6.70
CA GLY A 90 -4.86 -2.20 -8.01
C GLY A 90 -4.89 -1.20 -9.14
N GLY A 91 -4.66 -1.68 -10.37
CA GLY A 91 -4.65 -0.86 -11.57
C GLY A 91 -3.65 -1.37 -12.60
N ASN A 92 -2.91 -0.47 -13.23
CA ASN A 92 -1.94 -0.82 -14.25
C ASN A 92 -0.57 -1.12 -13.63
N THR A 93 -0.21 -2.40 -13.56
CA THR A 93 1.04 -2.88 -12.95
C THR A 93 2.28 -2.34 -13.66
N LYS A 94 2.27 -2.36 -14.98
CA LYS A 94 3.43 -1.94 -15.78
C LYS A 94 3.76 -0.46 -15.55
N SER A 95 2.73 0.39 -15.61
CA SER A 95 2.90 1.82 -15.38
C SER A 95 3.34 2.11 -13.94
N MET A 96 2.75 1.43 -12.98
CA MET A 96 3.11 1.55 -11.58
C MET A 96 4.58 1.24 -11.34
N LEU A 97 5.06 0.09 -11.85
CA LEU A 97 6.44 -0.32 -11.65
C LEU A 97 7.42 0.62 -12.35
N ALA A 98 7.06 1.18 -13.50
CA ALA A 98 7.89 2.16 -14.19
C ALA A 98 8.05 3.44 -13.35
N VAL A 99 6.97 3.95 -12.81
CA VAL A 99 6.99 5.13 -11.93
C VAL A 99 7.81 4.83 -10.67
N TRP A 100 7.58 3.69 -10.04
CA TRP A 100 8.32 3.31 -8.84
C TRP A 100 9.82 3.23 -9.06
N ARG A 101 10.24 2.65 -10.20
CA ARG A 101 11.68 2.55 -10.50
C ARG A 101 12.32 3.92 -10.66
N GLU A 102 11.61 4.84 -11.30
CA GLU A 102 12.12 6.20 -11.49
C GLU A 102 12.31 6.92 -10.15
N TRP A 103 11.41 6.69 -9.20
CA TRP A 103 11.50 7.27 -7.85
C TRP A 103 12.27 6.40 -6.86
N GLU A 104 12.73 5.23 -7.28
CA GLU A 104 13.38 4.23 -6.44
C GLU A 104 12.50 3.73 -5.28
N LEU A 105 11.18 3.83 -5.43
CA LEU A 105 10.25 3.40 -4.41
C LEU A 105 10.32 1.88 -4.19
N ASP A 106 10.59 1.11 -5.23
CA ASP A 106 10.75 -0.34 -5.15
C ASP A 106 11.84 -0.72 -4.14
N LYS A 107 12.96 -0.01 -4.14
CA LYS A 107 14.06 -0.24 -3.18
C LYS A 107 13.67 0.17 -1.76
N ILE A 108 12.98 1.30 -1.63
CA ILE A 108 12.51 1.81 -0.33
C ILE A 108 11.53 0.82 0.30
N LEU A 109 10.59 0.30 -0.49
CA LEU A 109 9.60 -0.67 -0.02
C LEU A 109 10.25 -2.00 0.38
N TYR A 110 11.25 -2.44 -0.38
CA TYR A 110 11.98 -3.66 -0.02
C TYR A 110 12.67 -3.53 1.33
N LYS A 111 13.32 -2.39 1.58
CA LYS A 111 13.94 -2.12 2.89
C LYS A 111 12.92 -2.14 4.01
N ALA A 112 11.76 -1.53 3.80
CA ALA A 112 10.68 -1.51 4.78
C ALA A 112 10.18 -2.92 5.07
N TYR A 113 9.98 -3.73 4.03
CA TYR A 113 9.59 -5.14 4.17
C TYR A 113 10.61 -5.91 5.01
N MET A 114 11.89 -5.75 4.72
CA MET A 114 12.95 -6.44 5.46
C MET A 114 13.03 -6.03 6.92
N LYS A 115 12.58 -4.81 7.24
CA LYS A 115 12.53 -4.28 8.60
C LYS A 115 11.30 -4.77 9.37
N GLY A 116 10.31 -5.33 8.69
CA GLY A 116 9.09 -5.85 9.32
C GLY A 116 7.82 -5.07 9.07
N THR A 117 7.85 -4.03 8.21
CA THR A 117 6.64 -3.34 7.80
C THR A 117 5.73 -4.31 7.06
N ILE A 118 4.44 -4.32 7.41
CA ILE A 118 3.46 -5.22 6.79
C ILE A 118 3.12 -4.70 5.39
N MET A 119 3.34 -5.55 4.39
CA MET A 119 3.00 -5.21 3.00
C MET A 119 1.67 -5.84 2.62
N SER A 120 0.81 -5.05 2.01
CA SER A 120 -0.48 -5.53 1.53
C SER A 120 -0.80 -4.91 0.18
N GLY A 121 -1.72 -5.54 -0.54
CA GLY A 121 -2.12 -5.02 -1.84
C GLY A 121 -3.15 -5.87 -2.54
N VAL A 122 -3.87 -5.26 -3.46
CA VAL A 122 -4.95 -5.89 -4.22
C VAL A 122 -4.63 -5.86 -5.71
N SER A 123 -4.89 -6.97 -6.41
CA SER A 123 -4.70 -7.09 -7.86
C SER A 123 -3.27 -6.72 -8.27
N ALA A 124 -3.04 -5.62 -9.00
CA ALA A 124 -1.70 -5.14 -9.37
C ALA A 124 -0.81 -4.97 -8.13
N GLY A 125 -1.38 -4.48 -7.04
CA GLY A 125 -0.68 -4.32 -5.77
C GLY A 125 -0.30 -5.64 -5.12
N ALA A 126 -1.03 -6.73 -5.40
CA ALA A 126 -0.66 -8.07 -4.94
C ALA A 126 0.48 -8.63 -5.80
N ILE A 127 0.36 -8.49 -7.12
CA ILE A 127 1.34 -9.03 -8.08
C ILE A 127 2.73 -8.40 -7.90
N CYS A 128 2.81 -7.11 -7.63
CA CYS A 128 4.09 -6.41 -7.52
C CYS A 128 5.01 -7.01 -6.46
N TRP A 129 4.46 -7.54 -5.36
CA TRP A 129 5.28 -8.17 -4.32
C TRP A 129 5.88 -9.49 -4.78
N PHE A 130 5.14 -10.27 -5.56
CA PHE A 130 5.61 -11.55 -6.10
C PHE A 130 6.68 -11.35 -7.17
N GLU A 131 6.49 -10.40 -8.08
CA GLU A 131 7.49 -10.08 -9.09
C GLU A 131 8.81 -9.66 -8.46
N LYS A 132 8.74 -8.85 -7.41
CA LYS A 132 9.93 -8.43 -6.69
C LYS A 132 10.62 -9.62 -6.01
N GLY A 133 9.85 -10.51 -5.42
CA GLY A 133 10.38 -11.74 -4.82
C GLY A 133 11.10 -12.61 -5.83
N ILE A 134 10.61 -12.67 -7.06
CA ILE A 134 11.25 -13.42 -8.13
C ILE A 134 12.52 -12.72 -8.61
N THR A 135 12.48 -11.41 -8.79
CA THR A 135 13.62 -10.65 -9.32
C THR A 135 14.76 -10.50 -8.33
N ASP A 136 14.47 -10.53 -7.05
CA ASP A 136 15.48 -10.41 -5.99
C ASP A 136 16.08 -11.76 -5.57
N SER A 137 15.54 -12.83 -6.14
CA SER A 137 16.10 -14.17 -5.92
C SER A 137 17.24 -14.50 -6.93
#